data_359014ddf54b9ca0c1a3fa2a424c43aa
#
_entry.id   359014ddf54b9ca0c1a3fa2a424c43aa
#
_cell.length_a   1.000
_cell.length_b   1.000
_cell.length_c   1.000
_cell.angle_alpha   90.00
_cell.angle_beta   90.00
_cell.angle_gamma   90.00
#
_symmetry.space_group_name_H-M   'P 1'
#
loop_
_entity.id
_entity.type
_entity.pdbx_description
1 polymer ?
#
loop_
_entity_poly.entity_id
_entity_poly.type
_entity_poly.pdbx_seq_one_letter_code
_entity_poly.pdbx_strand_id
1 'polypeptide(L)'
;MADGTQIARELIVARGLCVAFGPDRVVDHVDLTIHENEIVTVIGPNGSGKTTLVRALLGLVAPAAGAIERADRLTIGYVPQILSVDATLPLTVGRFLGLGTGASDADMRAALEEVGVREAMDQAVQALSGGQMRR
;
A
#
# COMPACT_ATOMS: atom_id res chain seq x y z
N MET A 1 7.64 -40.44 -4.99
CA MET A 1 6.97 -39.33 -4.33
C MET A 1 7.23 -38.09 -5.18
N ALA A 2 6.22 -37.64 -5.94
CA ALA A 2 6.36 -36.45 -6.75
C ALA A 2 6.18 -35.25 -5.82
N ASP A 3 7.28 -34.51 -5.62
CA ASP A 3 7.27 -33.23 -4.95
C ASP A 3 6.51 -32.25 -5.88
N GLY A 4 5.23 -32.06 -5.59
CA GLY A 4 4.41 -31.08 -6.28
C GLY A 4 4.81 -29.69 -5.83
N THR A 5 5.87 -29.15 -6.40
CA THR A 5 6.20 -27.73 -6.30
C THR A 5 5.02 -26.96 -6.88
N GLN A 6 4.08 -26.61 -6.04
CA GLN A 6 2.96 -25.72 -6.40
C GLN A 6 3.59 -24.38 -6.73
N ILE A 7 3.66 -24.06 -8.04
CA ILE A 7 4.16 -22.76 -8.51
C ILE A 7 3.24 -21.71 -7.89
N ALA A 8 3.77 -20.94 -6.96
CA ALA A 8 3.01 -19.89 -6.31
C ALA A 8 2.51 -18.89 -7.37
N ARG A 9 1.24 -18.46 -7.25
CA ARG A 9 0.63 -17.53 -8.21
C ARG A 9 1.38 -16.21 -8.19
N GLU A 10 1.76 -15.71 -9.37
CA GLU A 10 2.33 -14.37 -9.53
C GLU A 10 1.22 -13.32 -9.31
N LEU A 11 1.46 -12.38 -8.41
CA LEU A 11 0.55 -11.28 -8.10
C LEU A 11 0.92 -10.00 -8.83
N ILE A 12 2.22 -9.66 -8.84
CA ILE A 12 2.75 -8.48 -9.54
C ILE A 12 4.07 -8.89 -10.20
N VAL A 13 4.21 -8.57 -11.48
CA VAL A 13 5.44 -8.79 -12.26
C VAL A 13 5.87 -7.47 -12.87
N ALA A 14 7.05 -7.02 -12.54
CA ALA A 14 7.70 -5.86 -13.18
C ALA A 14 8.86 -6.34 -14.05
N ARG A 15 8.96 -5.81 -15.29
CA ARG A 15 10.03 -6.13 -16.24
C ARG A 15 10.65 -4.86 -16.79
N GLY A 16 11.97 -4.71 -16.59
CA GLY A 16 12.74 -3.55 -17.04
C GLY A 16 12.18 -2.23 -16.52
N LEU A 17 11.60 -2.23 -15.32
CA LEU A 17 10.89 -1.09 -14.78
C LEU A 17 11.80 0.11 -14.58
N CYS A 18 11.49 1.22 -15.23
CA CYS A 18 12.13 2.51 -15.02
C CYS A 18 11.10 3.54 -14.57
N VAL A 19 11.46 4.35 -13.58
CA VAL A 19 10.67 5.52 -13.15
C VAL A 19 11.59 6.74 -13.12
N ALA A 20 11.13 7.83 -13.75
CA ALA A 20 11.86 9.08 -13.81
C ALA A 20 10.93 10.27 -13.48
N PHE A 21 11.49 11.29 -12.86
CA PHE A 21 10.85 12.59 -12.63
C PHE A 21 11.66 13.67 -13.33
N GLY A 22 11.16 14.13 -14.49
CA GLY A 22 11.95 14.99 -15.37
C GLY A 22 13.24 14.28 -15.83
N PRO A 23 14.42 14.90 -15.67
CA PRO A 23 15.68 14.30 -16.08
C PRO A 23 16.18 13.19 -15.11
N ASP A 24 15.62 13.14 -13.90
CA ASP A 24 16.14 12.28 -12.83
C ASP A 24 15.50 10.89 -12.90
N ARG A 25 16.31 9.87 -13.22
CA ARG A 25 15.92 8.48 -13.15
C ARG A 25 16.07 7.96 -11.72
N VAL A 26 14.95 7.61 -11.11
CA VAL A 26 14.89 7.19 -9.69
C VAL A 26 14.84 5.67 -9.55
N VAL A 27 14.19 4.97 -10.49
CA VAL A 27 14.19 3.52 -10.60
C VAL A 27 14.71 3.16 -11.98
N ASP A 28 15.67 2.25 -12.06
CA ASP A 28 16.36 1.94 -13.31
C ASP A 28 16.43 0.43 -13.57
N HIS A 29 15.73 -0.02 -14.61
CA HIS A 29 15.71 -1.40 -15.13
C HIS A 29 15.51 -2.48 -14.04
N VAL A 30 14.50 -2.31 -13.19
CA VAL A 30 14.18 -3.27 -12.14
C VAL A 30 13.27 -4.38 -12.67
N ASP A 31 13.69 -5.62 -12.48
CA ASP A 31 12.88 -6.82 -12.64
C ASP A 31 12.51 -7.36 -11.25
N LEU A 32 11.22 -7.60 -11.03
CA LEU A 32 10.70 -8.09 -9.76
C LEU A 32 9.43 -8.89 -9.99
N THR A 33 9.31 -10.03 -9.32
CA THR A 33 8.06 -10.78 -9.24
C THR A 33 7.65 -10.94 -7.78
N ILE A 34 6.39 -10.69 -7.47
CA ILE A 34 5.78 -10.91 -6.16
C ILE A 34 4.76 -12.02 -6.29
N HIS A 35 4.91 -13.04 -5.44
CA HIS A 35 4.03 -14.21 -5.44
C HIS A 35 3.04 -14.18 -4.28
N GLU A 36 2.03 -15.01 -4.39
CA GLU A 36 1.07 -15.25 -3.31
C GLU A 36 1.77 -15.83 -2.06
N ASN A 37 1.35 -15.37 -0.88
CA ASN A 37 1.92 -15.77 0.41
C ASN A 37 3.41 -15.42 0.60
N GLU A 38 3.92 -14.43 -0.13
CA GLU A 38 5.29 -13.96 -0.04
C GLU A 38 5.38 -12.64 0.74
N ILE A 39 6.45 -12.47 1.51
CA ILE A 39 6.83 -11.20 2.13
C ILE A 39 8.06 -10.67 1.41
N VAL A 40 7.89 -9.56 0.68
CA VAL A 40 8.98 -8.89 -0.02
C VAL A 40 9.43 -7.66 0.76
N THR A 41 10.72 -7.56 1.05
CA THR A 41 11.31 -6.41 1.74
C THR A 41 12.24 -5.65 0.82
N VAL A 42 12.03 -4.33 0.68
CA VAL A 42 12.90 -3.45 -0.10
C VAL A 42 13.83 -2.69 0.85
N ILE A 43 15.13 -2.95 0.75
CA ILE A 43 16.18 -2.37 1.61
C ILE A 43 17.08 -1.44 0.78
N GLY A 44 17.57 -0.38 1.40
CA GLY A 44 18.49 0.55 0.75
C GLY A 44 18.56 1.90 1.48
N PRO A 45 19.51 2.78 1.13
CA PRO A 45 19.66 4.10 1.75
C PRO A 45 18.47 5.03 1.46
N ASN A 46 18.38 6.13 2.22
CA ASN A 46 17.37 7.16 1.92
C ASN A 46 17.64 7.76 0.55
N GLY A 47 16.57 8.01 -0.20
CA GLY A 47 16.66 8.55 -1.58
C GLY A 47 16.93 7.50 -2.67
N SER A 48 17.12 6.21 -2.34
CA SER A 48 17.39 5.15 -3.34
C SER A 48 16.18 4.69 -4.17
N GLY A 49 15.05 5.38 -4.11
CA GLY A 49 13.88 5.07 -4.93
C GLY A 49 12.92 4.01 -4.37
N LYS A 50 13.13 3.47 -3.16
CA LYS A 50 12.27 2.43 -2.56
C LYS A 50 10.78 2.77 -2.60
N THR A 51 10.43 3.95 -2.11
CA THR A 51 9.03 4.42 -2.09
C THR A 51 8.48 4.61 -3.50
N THR A 52 9.32 5.05 -4.43
CA THR A 52 8.96 5.23 -5.84
C THR A 52 8.70 3.88 -6.50
N LEU A 53 9.57 2.89 -6.26
CA LEU A 53 9.37 1.52 -6.73
C LEU A 53 8.03 0.95 -6.22
N VAL A 54 7.78 1.00 -4.91
CA VAL A 54 6.52 0.52 -4.33
C VAL A 54 5.33 1.23 -4.95
N ARG A 55 5.36 2.56 -5.07
CA ARG A 55 4.27 3.32 -5.70
C ARG A 55 4.04 2.96 -7.16
N ALA A 56 5.09 2.68 -7.92
CA ALA A 56 4.96 2.23 -9.31
C ALA A 56 4.32 0.83 -9.36
N LEU A 57 4.77 -0.11 -8.53
CA LEU A 57 4.18 -1.45 -8.42
C LEU A 57 2.69 -1.40 -8.07
N LEU A 58 2.27 -0.45 -7.24
CA LEU A 58 0.87 -0.21 -6.87
C LEU A 58 0.05 0.56 -7.92
N GLY A 59 0.68 1.10 -8.96
CA GLY A 59 0.02 1.90 -9.99
C GLY A 59 -0.23 3.36 -9.61
N LEU A 60 0.39 3.84 -8.52
CA LEU A 60 0.28 5.23 -8.06
C LEU A 60 1.25 6.16 -8.81
N VAL A 61 2.25 5.60 -9.49
CA VAL A 61 3.21 6.30 -10.34
C VAL A 61 3.33 5.53 -11.64
N ALA A 62 3.22 6.23 -12.76
CA ALA A 62 3.39 5.62 -14.09
C ALA A 62 4.88 5.33 -14.35
N PRO A 63 5.23 4.17 -14.92
CA PRO A 63 6.58 3.89 -15.37
C PRO A 63 6.96 4.77 -16.57
N ALA A 64 8.23 5.17 -16.63
CA ALA A 64 8.81 5.86 -17.78
C ALA A 64 9.21 4.84 -18.89
N ALA A 65 9.56 3.60 -18.48
CA ALA A 65 9.82 2.48 -19.37
C ALA A 65 9.63 1.16 -18.62
N GLY A 66 9.58 0.05 -19.36
CA GLY A 66 9.27 -1.27 -18.83
C GLY A 66 7.78 -1.52 -18.70
N ALA A 67 7.43 -2.61 -18.04
CA ALA A 67 6.04 -3.03 -17.87
C ALA A 67 5.79 -3.53 -16.45
N ILE A 68 4.54 -3.33 -15.97
CA ILE A 68 4.04 -3.91 -14.72
C ILE A 68 2.75 -4.65 -15.05
N GLU A 69 2.76 -5.94 -14.82
CA GLU A 69 1.59 -6.80 -14.92
C GLU A 69 1.06 -7.09 -13.51
N ARG A 70 -0.25 -7.09 -13.32
CA ARG A 70 -0.91 -7.42 -12.06
C ARG A 70 -1.91 -8.52 -12.30
N ALA A 71 -2.03 -9.43 -11.36
CA ALA A 71 -3.02 -10.50 -11.44
C ALA A 71 -4.44 -9.91 -11.52
N ASP A 72 -5.29 -10.58 -12.29
CA ASP A 72 -6.70 -10.20 -12.39
C ASP A 72 -7.35 -10.19 -11.01
N ARG A 73 -8.18 -9.15 -10.77
CA ARG A 73 -8.93 -8.95 -9.52
C ARG A 73 -8.06 -8.86 -8.27
N LEU A 74 -6.78 -8.44 -8.41
CA LEU A 74 -5.91 -8.20 -7.27
C LEU A 74 -6.43 -7.00 -6.47
N THR A 75 -6.77 -7.24 -5.20
CA THR A 75 -7.08 -6.16 -4.25
C THR A 75 -5.81 -5.75 -3.54
N ILE A 76 -5.49 -4.47 -3.57
CA ILE A 76 -4.27 -3.92 -3.00
C ILE A 76 -4.63 -2.97 -1.87
N GLY A 77 -4.11 -3.22 -0.67
CA GLY A 77 -4.09 -2.27 0.43
C GLY A 77 -2.76 -1.53 0.48
N TYR A 78 -2.80 -0.22 0.63
CA TYR A 78 -1.60 0.60 0.75
C TYR A 78 -1.62 1.45 2.02
N VAL A 79 -0.63 1.25 2.88
CA VAL A 79 -0.42 2.07 4.07
C VAL A 79 0.76 2.99 3.82
N PRO A 80 0.54 4.31 3.64
CA PRO A 80 1.62 5.26 3.44
C PRO A 80 2.42 5.46 4.72
N GLN A 81 3.70 5.81 4.58
CA GLN A 81 4.59 6.11 5.72
C GLN A 81 4.08 7.29 6.56
N ILE A 82 3.45 8.26 5.92
CA ILE A 82 2.83 9.43 6.54
C ILE A 82 1.43 9.55 5.96
N LEU A 83 0.44 9.49 6.83
CA LEU A 83 -0.93 9.83 6.52
C LEU A 83 -1.14 11.32 6.84
N SER A 84 -1.24 12.15 5.81
CA SER A 84 -1.52 13.58 5.96
C SER A 84 -3.00 13.82 5.69
N VAL A 85 -3.75 14.09 6.74
CA VAL A 85 -5.15 14.55 6.63
C VAL A 85 -5.17 16.03 6.94
N ASP A 86 -5.77 16.82 6.05
CA ASP A 86 -5.90 18.26 6.26
C ASP A 86 -6.66 18.54 7.56
N ALA A 87 -6.05 19.31 8.47
CA ALA A 87 -6.60 19.62 9.78
C ALA A 87 -7.93 20.42 9.69
N THR A 88 -8.23 21.02 8.57
CA THR A 88 -9.47 21.78 8.35
C THR A 88 -10.66 20.86 7.96
N LEU A 89 -10.40 19.61 7.57
CA LEU A 89 -11.45 18.67 7.23
C LEU A 89 -12.12 18.11 8.51
N PRO A 90 -13.43 18.29 8.71
CA PRO A 90 -14.14 17.70 9.83
C PRO A 90 -14.40 16.21 9.58
N LEU A 91 -13.32 15.42 9.64
CA LEU A 91 -13.33 14.00 9.29
C LEU A 91 -13.21 13.15 10.54
N THR A 92 -14.22 12.32 10.83
CA THR A 92 -14.12 11.30 11.86
C THR A 92 -13.42 10.05 11.34
N VAL A 93 -12.89 9.22 12.25
CA VAL A 93 -12.26 7.95 11.90
C VAL A 93 -13.20 7.07 11.10
N GLY A 94 -14.46 6.93 11.53
CA GLY A 94 -15.45 6.14 10.79
C GLY A 94 -15.68 6.66 9.37
N ARG A 95 -15.81 7.99 9.20
CA ARG A 95 -15.93 8.57 7.85
C ARG A 95 -14.68 8.35 7.00
N PHE A 96 -13.51 8.47 7.61
CA PHE A 96 -12.24 8.21 6.92
C PHE A 96 -12.14 6.76 6.44
N LEU A 97 -12.44 5.78 7.29
CA LEU A 97 -12.43 4.36 6.95
C LEU A 97 -13.46 3.99 5.89
N GLY A 98 -14.62 4.68 5.88
CA GLY A 98 -15.66 4.48 4.87
C GLY A 98 -15.32 5.06 3.49
N LEU A 99 -14.27 5.90 3.36
CA LEU A 99 -13.89 6.49 2.08
C LEU A 99 -13.40 5.42 1.09
N GLY A 100 -14.20 5.16 0.07
CA GLY A 100 -13.82 4.28 -1.04
C GLY A 100 -13.80 2.77 -0.75
N THR A 101 -14.11 2.34 0.48
CA THR A 101 -14.08 0.92 0.84
C THR A 101 -15.42 0.22 0.66
N GLY A 102 -16.53 0.94 0.81
CA GLY A 102 -17.86 0.34 0.90
C GLY A 102 -18.08 -0.52 2.15
N ALA A 103 -17.17 -0.44 3.13
CA ALA A 103 -17.25 -1.20 4.36
C ALA A 103 -18.45 -0.76 5.20
N SER A 104 -19.12 -1.70 5.86
CA SER A 104 -20.18 -1.40 6.80
C SER A 104 -19.61 -0.85 8.12
N ASP A 105 -20.45 -0.17 8.91
CA ASP A 105 -20.07 0.28 10.26
C ASP A 105 -19.62 -0.89 11.14
N ALA A 106 -20.18 -2.08 10.96
CA ALA A 106 -19.81 -3.28 11.69
C ALA A 106 -18.37 -3.72 11.34
N ASP A 107 -18.02 -3.73 10.05
CA ASP A 107 -16.69 -4.09 9.58
C ASP A 107 -15.64 -3.09 10.07
N MET A 108 -15.96 -1.79 10.00
CA MET A 108 -15.07 -0.73 10.47
C MET A 108 -14.82 -0.83 11.99
N ARG A 109 -15.87 -1.10 12.78
CA ARG A 109 -15.73 -1.32 14.23
C ARG A 109 -14.92 -2.57 14.56
N ALA A 110 -15.11 -3.65 13.81
CA ALA A 110 -14.32 -4.88 13.97
C ALA A 110 -12.84 -4.63 13.68
N ALA A 111 -12.51 -3.92 12.60
CA ALA A 111 -11.14 -3.57 12.27
C ALA A 111 -10.49 -2.68 13.35
N LEU A 112 -11.21 -1.69 13.90
CA LEU A 112 -10.72 -0.83 14.98
C LEU A 112 -10.51 -1.61 16.29
N GLU A 113 -11.35 -2.62 16.55
CA GLU A 113 -11.21 -3.51 17.71
C GLU A 113 -9.97 -4.39 17.58
N GLU A 114 -9.71 -4.93 16.40
CA GLU A 114 -8.52 -5.75 16.11
C GLU A 114 -7.21 -5.00 16.40
N VAL A 115 -7.16 -3.71 16.09
CA VAL A 115 -5.99 -2.86 16.38
C VAL A 115 -6.07 -2.14 17.75
N GLY A 116 -7.10 -2.42 18.55
CA GLY A 116 -7.24 -1.94 19.93
C GLY A 116 -7.53 -0.45 20.06
N VAL A 117 -8.34 0.12 19.13
CA VAL A 117 -8.76 1.53 19.12
C VAL A 117 -10.25 1.70 18.78
N ARG A 118 -11.08 0.73 19.18
CA ARG A 118 -12.52 0.71 18.88
C ARG A 118 -13.26 2.00 19.25
N GLU A 119 -12.88 2.63 20.35
CA GLU A 119 -13.44 3.88 20.83
C GLU A 119 -13.16 5.09 19.96
N ALA A 120 -12.23 4.96 19.00
CA ALA A 120 -11.85 6.06 18.10
C ALA A 120 -12.85 6.30 16.97
N MET A 121 -13.82 5.42 16.73
CA MET A 121 -14.73 5.45 15.58
C MET A 121 -15.35 6.83 15.33
N ASP A 122 -15.82 7.48 16.39
CA ASP A 122 -16.52 8.76 16.33
C ASP A 122 -15.59 9.96 16.61
N GLN A 123 -14.31 9.72 16.87
CA GLN A 123 -13.33 10.78 17.12
C GLN A 123 -12.90 11.44 15.80
N ALA A 124 -12.55 12.72 15.85
CA ALA A 124 -11.92 13.39 14.73
C ALA A 124 -10.53 12.79 14.47
N VAL A 125 -10.17 12.56 13.21
CA VAL A 125 -8.87 11.99 12.84
C VAL A 125 -7.71 12.83 13.42
N GLN A 126 -7.88 14.16 13.48
CA GLN A 126 -6.87 15.08 14.03
C GLN A 126 -6.73 14.97 15.57
N ALA A 127 -7.72 14.41 16.26
CA ALA A 127 -7.68 14.24 17.72
C ALA A 127 -6.98 12.94 18.15
N LEU A 128 -6.61 12.08 17.19
CA LEU A 128 -5.91 10.84 17.48
C LEU A 128 -4.49 11.10 17.96
N SER A 129 -4.07 10.37 18.98
CA SER A 129 -2.66 10.34 19.37
C SER A 129 -1.79 9.74 18.26
N GLY A 130 -0.50 10.06 18.24
CA GLY A 130 0.43 9.49 17.25
C GLY A 130 0.49 7.95 17.29
N GLY A 131 0.21 7.34 18.43
CA GLY A 131 0.09 5.89 18.57
C GLY A 131 -1.19 5.34 17.96
N GLN A 132 -2.33 6.00 18.16
CA GLN A 132 -3.60 5.62 17.54
C GLN A 132 -3.58 5.80 16.02
N MET A 133 -2.95 6.87 15.53
CA MET A 133 -2.81 7.13 14.09
C MET A 133 -1.95 6.08 13.35
N ARG A 134 -1.08 5.38 14.07
CA ARG A 134 -0.19 4.35 13.49
C ARG A 134 -0.77 2.93 13.54
N ARG A 135 -1.83 2.75 14.28
CA ARG A 135 -2.56 1.48 14.38
C ARG A 135 -3.65 1.40 13.31
#